data_82a08e2a1aadbc488c7b326878022fd3
#
_entry.id   82a08e2a1aadbc488c7b326878022fd3
#
_cell.length_a   1.000
_cell.length_b   1.000
_cell.length_c   1.000
_cell.angle_alpha   90.00
_cell.angle_beta   90.00
_cell.angle_gamma   90.00
#
_symmetry.space_group_name_H-M   'P 1'
#
loop_
_entity.id
_entity.type
_entity.pdbx_description
1 polymer ?
#
loop_
_entity_poly.entity_id
_entity_poly.type
_entity_poly.pdbx_seq_one_letter_code
_entity_poly.pdbx_strand_id
1 'polypeptide(L)'
;MLVSHRKQFIYTKTAKTAGTSVESYFEPYCMPEGEWTPEHTRDIHVSDAGIIGFRGSNRPKDTPWFNHMSAKRIKTQIGDEVWNRYFKFCVVRDPFDKAVSAFFHFKKYREAAGGKPEYKSLKQRILGLLRPTPKFTSVRDEFEHWLKSGAMVVDRDKYTIDDVFCVDEVIRYENLQGDMEKVCQRIGVEWEPARLPEFKKGIRDESVGFADIYTPKSIKIVSDLYAYELERFGYKAPELK
;
A
#
# COMPACT_ATOMS: atom_id res chain seq x y z
N MET A 1 8.65 -3.65 2.14
CA MET A 1 9.62 -3.59 1.03
C MET A 1 10.55 -4.79 1.12
N LEU A 2 10.99 -5.29 -0.02
CA LEU A 2 11.91 -6.43 -0.11
C LEU A 2 13.06 -6.10 -1.05
N VAL A 3 14.23 -6.64 -0.75
CA VAL A 3 15.36 -6.75 -1.69
C VAL A 3 15.83 -8.21 -1.66
N SER A 4 15.80 -8.88 -2.79
CA SER A 4 16.34 -10.22 -2.92
C SER A 4 17.69 -10.19 -3.63
N HIS A 5 18.76 -10.54 -2.93
CA HIS A 5 20.06 -10.72 -3.57
C HIS A 5 20.13 -12.06 -4.33
N ARG A 6 19.39 -13.07 -3.86
CA ARG A 6 19.30 -14.39 -4.51
C ARG A 6 18.62 -14.36 -5.89
N LYS A 7 17.57 -13.53 -6.04
CA LYS A 7 16.76 -13.43 -7.26
C LYS A 7 16.86 -12.07 -7.95
N GLN A 8 17.70 -11.18 -7.45
CA GLN A 8 18.03 -9.87 -7.98
C GLN A 8 16.76 -9.01 -8.28
N PHE A 9 15.87 -8.89 -7.28
CA PHE A 9 14.71 -8.02 -7.37
C PHE A 9 14.56 -7.07 -6.19
N ILE A 10 13.80 -6.01 -6.40
CA ILE A 10 13.37 -5.05 -5.39
C ILE A 10 11.86 -4.91 -5.49
N TYR A 11 11.15 -5.16 -4.39
CA TYR A 11 9.72 -4.88 -4.26
C TYR A 11 9.49 -3.62 -3.44
N THR A 12 8.94 -2.58 -4.07
CA THR A 12 8.54 -1.35 -3.39
C THR A 12 7.06 -1.45 -3.02
N LYS A 13 6.79 -1.46 -1.71
CA LYS A 13 5.44 -1.73 -1.19
C LYS A 13 4.57 -0.50 -1.13
N THR A 14 3.46 -0.52 -1.85
CA THR A 14 2.38 0.48 -1.83
C THR A 14 1.30 0.12 -0.80
N ALA A 15 0.46 1.08 -0.43
CA ALA A 15 -0.60 0.90 0.56
C ALA A 15 -1.93 0.47 -0.09
N LYS A 16 -2.70 -0.37 0.58
CA LYS A 16 -4.06 -0.81 0.18
C LYS A 16 -4.14 -1.58 -1.15
N THR A 17 -3.07 -2.27 -1.51
CA THR A 17 -2.88 -3.00 -2.78
C THR A 17 -2.57 -4.49 -2.55
N ALA A 18 -3.11 -5.14 -1.53
CA ALA A 18 -2.73 -6.49 -1.08
C ALA A 18 -1.22 -6.64 -0.74
N GLY A 19 -0.53 -5.52 -0.49
CA GLY A 19 0.93 -5.50 -0.35
C GLY A 19 1.49 -6.44 0.72
N THR A 20 0.73 -6.82 1.76
CA THR A 20 1.18 -7.81 2.75
C THR A 20 1.18 -9.22 2.17
N SER A 21 0.17 -9.58 1.36
CA SER A 21 0.09 -10.87 0.68
C SER A 21 1.22 -11.04 -0.34
N VAL A 22 1.43 -10.01 -1.17
CA VAL A 22 2.52 -9.99 -2.17
C VAL A 22 3.88 -10.04 -1.48
N GLU A 23 4.09 -9.26 -0.44
CA GLU A 23 5.35 -9.27 0.34
C GLU A 23 5.61 -10.65 0.93
N SER A 24 4.63 -11.25 1.62
CA SER A 24 4.77 -12.58 2.21
C SER A 24 5.06 -13.66 1.16
N TYR A 25 4.49 -13.54 -0.05
CA TYR A 25 4.77 -14.46 -1.14
C TYR A 25 6.25 -14.42 -1.59
N PHE A 26 6.85 -13.24 -1.66
CA PHE A 26 8.23 -13.06 -2.14
C PHE A 26 9.29 -13.07 -1.03
N GLU A 27 8.91 -12.99 0.25
CA GLU A 27 9.85 -13.03 1.41
C GLU A 27 10.80 -14.23 1.41
N PRO A 28 10.38 -15.47 1.05
CA PRO A 28 11.29 -16.62 1.06
C PRO A 28 12.53 -16.42 0.19
N TYR A 29 12.43 -15.61 -0.85
CA TYR A 29 13.55 -15.31 -1.75
C TYR A 29 14.51 -14.24 -1.20
N CYS A 30 14.15 -13.60 -0.09
CA CYS A 30 14.93 -12.57 0.58
C CYS A 30 15.61 -13.09 1.87
N MET A 31 15.45 -14.37 2.17
CA MET A 31 16.04 -15.07 3.33
C MET A 31 16.90 -16.23 2.89
N PRO A 32 17.77 -16.76 3.76
CA PRO A 32 18.42 -18.05 3.56
C PRO A 32 17.36 -19.13 3.33
N GLU A 33 17.73 -20.15 2.57
CA GLU A 33 16.81 -21.22 2.21
C GLU A 33 16.36 -22.02 3.43
N GLY A 34 15.06 -22.26 3.56
CA GLY A 34 14.45 -23.00 4.67
C GLY A 34 14.19 -22.19 5.95
N GLU A 35 14.65 -20.94 6.05
CA GLU A 35 14.46 -20.13 7.27
C GLU A 35 13.15 -19.35 7.30
N TRP A 36 12.46 -19.24 6.17
CA TRP A 36 11.22 -18.46 6.11
C TRP A 36 10.04 -19.16 6.79
N THR A 37 9.28 -18.39 7.56
CA THR A 37 8.01 -18.81 8.15
C THR A 37 6.92 -17.77 7.83
N PRO A 38 5.65 -18.19 7.62
CA PRO A 38 4.57 -17.25 7.32
C PRO A 38 4.21 -16.41 8.54
N GLU A 39 4.33 -15.08 8.44
CA GLU A 39 3.99 -14.13 9.49
C GLU A 39 3.24 -12.93 8.95
N HIS A 40 2.25 -12.44 9.70
CA HIS A 40 1.54 -11.20 9.36
C HIS A 40 2.36 -9.95 9.68
N THR A 41 3.03 -9.94 10.84
CA THR A 41 4.04 -8.95 11.24
C THR A 41 5.41 -9.56 11.06
N ARG A 42 6.43 -8.75 10.82
CA ARG A 42 7.80 -9.22 10.68
C ARG A 42 8.77 -8.16 11.14
N ASP A 43 9.74 -8.57 11.94
CA ASP A 43 10.88 -7.74 12.25
C ASP A 43 11.79 -7.57 11.03
N ILE A 44 12.66 -6.58 11.08
CA ILE A 44 13.67 -6.39 10.04
C ILE A 44 14.54 -7.64 9.93
N HIS A 45 14.75 -8.10 8.69
CA HIS A 45 15.72 -9.14 8.37
C HIS A 45 16.72 -8.61 7.35
N VAL A 46 18.00 -8.79 7.62
CA VAL A 46 19.10 -8.44 6.70
C VAL A 46 20.11 -9.58 6.69
N SER A 47 20.36 -10.13 5.52
CA SER A 47 21.32 -11.22 5.30
C SER A 47 21.92 -11.13 3.90
N ASP A 48 22.88 -12.01 3.58
CA ASP A 48 23.43 -12.14 2.21
C ASP A 48 22.37 -12.58 1.18
N ALA A 49 21.27 -13.20 1.65
CA ALA A 49 20.14 -13.57 0.78
C ALA A 49 19.27 -12.37 0.39
N GLY A 50 19.19 -11.34 1.25
CA GLY A 50 18.40 -10.15 0.98
C GLY A 50 17.97 -9.36 2.21
N ILE A 51 17.00 -8.47 1.99
CA ILE A 51 16.48 -7.56 3.00
C ILE A 51 14.96 -7.63 3.02
N ILE A 52 14.38 -7.79 4.22
CA ILE A 52 12.96 -7.65 4.49
C ILE A 52 12.78 -6.46 5.45
N GLY A 53 12.03 -5.46 5.04
CA GLY A 53 11.76 -4.31 5.87
C GLY A 53 10.73 -4.61 6.97
N PHE A 54 10.90 -3.98 8.13
CA PHE A 54 10.00 -4.12 9.27
C PHE A 54 8.52 -3.97 8.86
N ARG A 55 7.70 -4.90 9.30
CA ARG A 55 6.24 -4.92 9.08
C ARG A 55 5.51 -5.11 10.40
N GLY A 56 4.98 -4.03 10.95
CA GLY A 56 4.27 -4.03 12.23
C GLY A 56 3.81 -2.64 12.63
N SER A 57 3.08 -2.53 13.75
CA SER A 57 2.53 -1.27 14.24
C SER A 57 3.55 -0.45 15.02
N ASN A 58 4.46 -1.11 15.75
CA ASN A 58 5.37 -0.46 16.68
C ASN A 58 6.81 -0.47 16.14
N ARG A 59 7.01 0.23 15.02
CA ARG A 59 8.34 0.33 14.41
C ARG A 59 9.29 1.10 15.34
N PRO A 60 10.46 0.52 15.69
CA PRO A 60 11.53 1.27 16.37
C PRO A 60 11.95 2.51 15.56
N LYS A 61 12.26 3.60 16.24
CA LYS A 61 12.51 4.91 15.60
C LYS A 61 13.64 4.86 14.56
N ASP A 62 14.69 4.12 14.86
CA ASP A 62 15.91 4.05 14.04
C ASP A 62 15.94 2.83 13.11
N THR A 63 14.79 2.20 12.84
CA THR A 63 14.70 1.06 11.92
C THR A 63 15.11 1.49 10.51
N PRO A 64 16.21 0.97 9.95
CA PRO A 64 16.70 1.39 8.64
C PRO A 64 15.80 0.93 7.50
N TRP A 65 15.24 -0.29 7.58
CA TRP A 65 14.40 -0.89 6.54
C TRP A 65 12.99 -1.13 7.08
N PHE A 66 11.98 -0.61 6.42
CA PHE A 66 10.59 -0.72 6.87
C PHE A 66 9.59 -0.68 5.71
N ASN A 67 8.38 -1.06 5.99
CA ASN A 67 7.27 -1.02 5.04
C ASN A 67 7.03 0.39 4.51
N HIS A 68 6.61 0.45 3.25
CA HIS A 68 6.22 1.70 2.58
C HIS A 68 7.36 2.74 2.50
N MET A 69 8.64 2.28 2.45
CA MET A 69 9.76 3.17 2.13
C MET A 69 9.63 3.71 0.72
N SER A 70 10.03 4.97 0.51
CA SER A 70 10.13 5.55 -0.83
C SER A 70 11.22 4.87 -1.65
N ALA A 71 11.02 4.79 -2.97
CA ALA A 71 12.02 4.26 -3.91
C ALA A 71 13.36 4.98 -3.79
N LYS A 72 13.34 6.32 -3.65
CA LYS A 72 14.55 7.13 -3.44
C LYS A 72 15.33 6.70 -2.20
N ARG A 73 14.64 6.48 -1.07
CA ARG A 73 15.30 6.03 0.17
C ARG A 73 15.87 4.62 0.04
N ILE A 74 15.13 3.70 -0.59
CA ILE A 74 15.65 2.35 -0.86
C ILE A 74 16.91 2.44 -1.71
N LYS A 75 16.86 3.15 -2.84
CA LYS A 75 18.01 3.37 -3.74
C LYS A 75 19.22 3.92 -3.00
N THR A 76 19.03 4.97 -2.18
CA THR A 76 20.12 5.58 -1.41
C THR A 76 20.79 4.58 -0.46
N GLN A 77 20.03 3.67 0.13
CA GLN A 77 20.56 2.73 1.14
C GLN A 77 21.23 1.50 0.51
N ILE A 78 20.72 0.98 -0.62
CA ILE A 78 21.31 -0.19 -1.28
C ILE A 78 22.40 0.18 -2.29
N GLY A 79 22.52 1.46 -2.67
CA GLY A 79 23.46 1.96 -3.66
C GLY A 79 22.98 1.81 -5.09
N ASP A 80 23.58 2.63 -5.96
CA ASP A 80 23.18 2.72 -7.38
C ASP A 80 23.45 1.44 -8.16
N GLU A 81 24.52 0.71 -7.84
CA GLU A 81 24.87 -0.54 -8.52
C GLU A 81 23.77 -1.59 -8.35
N VAL A 82 23.35 -1.86 -7.13
CA VAL A 82 22.30 -2.83 -6.82
C VAL A 82 20.96 -2.36 -7.39
N TRP A 83 20.62 -1.07 -7.19
CA TRP A 83 19.39 -0.49 -7.70
C TRP A 83 19.26 -0.63 -9.23
N ASN A 84 20.30 -0.31 -9.99
CA ASN A 84 20.25 -0.34 -11.44
C ASN A 84 20.24 -1.77 -12.01
N ARG A 85 20.90 -2.71 -11.34
CA ARG A 85 20.99 -4.10 -11.79
C ARG A 85 19.73 -4.93 -11.49
N TYR A 86 19.07 -4.67 -10.36
CA TYR A 86 17.96 -5.50 -9.90
C TYR A 86 16.64 -5.10 -10.58
N PHE A 87 15.83 -6.13 -10.85
CA PHE A 87 14.46 -5.95 -11.35
C PHE A 87 13.57 -5.35 -10.27
N LYS A 88 12.89 -4.25 -10.58
CA LYS A 88 12.06 -3.49 -9.64
C LYS A 88 10.59 -3.61 -9.99
N PHE A 89 9.75 -3.88 -8.99
CA PHE A 89 8.31 -3.92 -9.18
C PHE A 89 7.54 -3.40 -7.97
N CYS A 90 6.30 -3.00 -8.22
CA CYS A 90 5.34 -2.60 -7.21
C CYS A 90 3.95 -3.12 -7.55
N VAL A 91 2.99 -2.92 -6.64
CA VAL A 91 1.57 -3.15 -6.92
C VAL A 91 0.85 -1.82 -6.99
N VAL A 92 0.00 -1.65 -8.00
CA VAL A 92 -0.93 -0.52 -8.10
C VAL A 92 -2.36 -1.02 -8.03
N ARG A 93 -3.28 -0.13 -7.74
CA ARG A 93 -4.71 -0.40 -7.66
C ARG A 93 -5.47 0.80 -8.16
N ASP A 94 -6.64 0.57 -8.77
CA ASP A 94 -7.55 1.63 -9.13
C ASP A 94 -7.69 2.64 -7.98
N PRO A 95 -7.38 3.92 -8.20
CA PRO A 95 -7.40 4.95 -7.17
C PRO A 95 -8.75 5.07 -6.45
N PHE A 96 -9.85 4.86 -7.16
CA PHE A 96 -11.17 4.91 -6.58
C PHE A 96 -11.45 3.72 -5.67
N ASP A 97 -11.11 2.52 -6.12
CA ASP A 97 -11.22 1.31 -5.29
C ASP A 97 -10.24 1.34 -4.10
N LYS A 98 -9.04 1.88 -4.30
CA LYS A 98 -8.06 2.13 -3.24
C LYS A 98 -8.59 3.09 -2.19
N ALA A 99 -9.27 4.18 -2.59
CA ALA A 99 -9.86 5.15 -1.67
C ALA A 99 -10.93 4.52 -0.79
N VAL A 100 -11.84 3.74 -1.37
CA VAL A 100 -12.87 3.01 -0.63
C VAL A 100 -12.24 2.01 0.34
N SER A 101 -11.26 1.23 -0.13
CA SER A 101 -10.52 0.28 0.72
C SER A 101 -9.80 0.96 1.89
N ALA A 102 -9.22 2.13 1.67
CA ALA A 102 -8.55 2.90 2.70
C ALA A 102 -9.55 3.46 3.72
N PHE A 103 -10.66 4.01 3.26
CA PHE A 103 -11.72 4.54 4.11
C PHE A 103 -12.25 3.51 5.10
N PHE A 104 -12.69 2.34 4.62
CA PHE A 104 -13.20 1.28 5.49
C PHE A 104 -12.14 0.73 6.44
N HIS A 105 -10.91 0.62 5.98
CA HIS A 105 -9.80 0.21 6.83
C HIS A 105 -9.59 1.18 8.00
N PHE A 106 -9.47 2.48 7.73
CA PHE A 106 -9.27 3.48 8.78
C PHE A 106 -10.51 3.66 9.65
N LYS A 107 -11.71 3.51 9.09
CA LYS A 107 -12.97 3.53 9.85
C LYS A 107 -12.97 2.42 10.90
N LYS A 108 -12.69 1.18 10.52
CA LYS A 108 -12.61 0.02 11.42
C LYS A 108 -11.59 0.22 12.55
N TYR A 109 -10.41 0.75 12.24
CA TYR A 109 -9.39 1.04 13.27
C TYR A 109 -9.83 2.15 14.21
N ARG A 110 -10.45 3.20 13.70
CA ARG A 110 -10.99 4.29 14.53
C ARG A 110 -12.10 3.80 15.46
N GLU A 111 -13.00 2.97 14.98
CA GLU A 111 -14.07 2.34 15.78
C GLU A 111 -13.49 1.43 16.86
N ALA A 112 -12.51 0.60 16.53
CA ALA A 112 -11.80 -0.27 17.48
C ALA A 112 -11.04 0.53 18.57
N ALA A 113 -10.56 1.73 18.25
CA ALA A 113 -9.93 2.65 19.18
C ALA A 113 -10.95 3.49 20.00
N GLY A 114 -12.23 3.14 19.98
CA GLY A 114 -13.29 3.85 20.69
C GLY A 114 -13.68 5.19 20.06
N GLY A 115 -13.48 5.34 18.75
CA GLY A 115 -13.89 6.53 17.99
C GLY A 115 -13.09 7.79 18.28
N LYS A 116 -12.06 7.73 19.14
CA LYS A 116 -11.24 8.89 19.50
C LYS A 116 -10.24 9.18 18.39
N PRO A 117 -10.15 10.45 17.94
CA PRO A 117 -9.11 10.84 16.99
C PRO A 117 -7.72 10.68 17.61
N GLU A 118 -6.81 10.08 16.85
CA GLU A 118 -5.39 10.03 17.24
C GLU A 118 -4.76 11.42 17.06
N TYR A 119 -4.58 12.14 18.16
CA TYR A 119 -3.96 13.46 18.14
C TYR A 119 -2.44 13.35 18.25
N LYS A 120 -1.73 13.80 17.21
CA LYS A 120 -0.25 13.79 17.18
C LYS A 120 0.40 14.90 18.03
N SER A 121 -0.39 15.86 18.54
CA SER A 121 0.13 16.94 19.40
C SER A 121 -0.90 17.42 20.42
N LEU A 122 -0.41 18.04 21.54
CA LEU A 122 -1.25 18.65 22.57
C LEU A 122 -2.18 19.72 21.98
N LYS A 123 -1.69 20.51 21.02
CA LYS A 123 -2.46 21.54 20.31
C LYS A 123 -3.64 20.95 19.53
N GLN A 124 -3.43 19.79 18.89
CA GLN A 124 -4.50 19.06 18.20
C GLN A 124 -5.52 18.47 19.18
N ARG A 125 -5.11 18.01 20.37
CA ARG A 125 -6.03 17.55 21.43
C ARG A 125 -6.95 18.66 21.90
N ILE A 126 -6.41 19.84 22.18
CA ILE A 126 -7.19 21.01 22.64
C ILE A 126 -8.16 21.45 21.54
N LEU A 127 -7.70 21.59 20.30
CA LEU A 127 -8.54 21.93 19.15
C LEU A 127 -9.62 20.87 18.85
N GLY A 128 -9.31 19.59 19.08
CA GLY A 128 -10.25 18.48 18.91
C GLY A 128 -11.34 18.45 19.97
N LEU A 129 -11.05 18.85 21.21
CA LEU A 129 -12.05 18.99 22.27
C LEU A 129 -13.05 20.12 22.00
N LEU A 130 -12.65 21.12 21.23
CA LEU A 130 -13.47 22.28 20.86
C LEU A 130 -14.27 22.06 19.55
N ARG A 131 -13.97 21.01 18.79
CA ARG A 131 -14.72 20.70 17.55
C ARG A 131 -15.75 19.60 17.84
N PRO A 132 -17.04 19.87 17.59
CA PRO A 132 -18.04 18.81 17.71
C PRO A 132 -17.68 17.67 16.75
N THR A 133 -17.79 16.43 17.24
CA THR A 133 -17.66 15.24 16.37
C THR A 133 -18.71 15.36 15.25
N PRO A 134 -18.29 15.36 13.98
CA PRO A 134 -19.27 15.46 12.89
C PRO A 134 -20.22 14.26 12.97
N LYS A 135 -21.51 14.54 12.96
CA LYS A 135 -22.54 13.51 12.78
C LYS A 135 -22.79 13.37 11.29
N PHE A 136 -22.57 12.18 10.76
CA PHE A 136 -22.82 11.89 9.36
C PHE A 136 -24.22 11.29 9.21
N THR A 137 -24.92 11.65 8.16
CA THR A 137 -26.24 11.12 7.82
C THR A 137 -26.15 9.87 6.95
N SER A 138 -25.01 9.69 6.28
CA SER A 138 -24.75 8.55 5.41
C SER A 138 -23.25 8.18 5.38
N VAL A 139 -22.96 6.97 4.92
CA VAL A 139 -21.57 6.52 4.66
C VAL A 139 -20.92 7.39 3.58
N ARG A 140 -21.68 7.87 2.61
CA ARG A 140 -21.25 8.78 1.55
C ARG A 140 -20.74 10.10 2.11
N ASP A 141 -21.49 10.71 3.05
CA ASP A 141 -21.08 11.97 3.68
C ASP A 141 -19.81 11.77 4.53
N GLU A 142 -19.74 10.65 5.25
CA GLU A 142 -18.56 10.30 6.03
C GLU A 142 -17.33 10.10 5.14
N PHE A 143 -17.49 9.41 4.00
CA PHE A 143 -16.43 9.19 3.03
C PHE A 143 -15.94 10.51 2.41
N GLU A 144 -16.86 11.39 1.96
CA GLU A 144 -16.49 12.69 1.41
C GLU A 144 -15.76 13.56 2.44
N HIS A 145 -16.21 13.56 3.69
CA HIS A 145 -15.54 14.26 4.79
C HIS A 145 -14.13 13.70 5.04
N TRP A 146 -13.99 12.37 5.04
CA TRP A 146 -12.70 11.71 5.20
C TRP A 146 -11.73 12.04 4.07
N LEU A 147 -12.18 12.06 2.82
CA LEU A 147 -11.35 12.49 1.69
C LEU A 147 -10.86 13.94 1.85
N LYS A 148 -11.74 14.85 2.27
CA LYS A 148 -11.39 16.27 2.51
C LYS A 148 -10.39 16.46 3.65
N SER A 149 -10.30 15.52 4.57
CA SER A 149 -9.32 15.58 5.66
C SER A 149 -7.87 15.34 5.21
N GLY A 150 -7.65 14.95 3.94
CA GLY A 150 -6.33 14.61 3.41
C GLY A 150 -5.78 13.28 3.93
N ALA A 151 -6.64 12.40 4.45
CA ALA A 151 -6.23 11.11 5.01
C ALA A 151 -5.86 10.05 3.96
N MET A 152 -6.01 10.38 2.68
CA MET A 152 -5.61 9.49 1.59
C MET A 152 -4.10 9.31 1.52
N VAL A 153 -3.68 8.07 1.24
CA VAL A 153 -2.27 7.72 1.08
C VAL A 153 -1.89 7.74 -0.39
N VAL A 154 -1.06 8.68 -0.78
CA VAL A 154 -0.43 8.73 -2.11
C VAL A 154 0.89 7.96 -2.04
N ASP A 155 1.06 6.99 -2.91
CA ASP A 155 2.22 6.09 -2.94
C ASP A 155 3.19 6.40 -4.09
N ARG A 156 3.06 7.53 -4.75
CA ARG A 156 3.86 7.87 -5.94
C ARG A 156 5.36 7.77 -5.69
N ASP A 157 5.82 8.13 -4.52
CA ASP A 157 7.21 8.01 -4.08
C ASP A 157 7.73 6.55 -3.97
N LYS A 158 6.85 5.53 -4.14
CA LYS A 158 7.25 4.12 -4.14
C LYS A 158 7.66 3.62 -5.53
N TYR A 159 7.18 4.29 -6.57
CA TYR A 159 7.46 3.93 -7.97
C TYR A 159 7.96 5.10 -8.82
N THR A 160 8.23 6.26 -8.19
CA THR A 160 8.94 7.37 -8.82
C THR A 160 10.08 7.86 -7.93
N ILE A 161 11.13 8.40 -8.58
CA ILE A 161 12.20 9.18 -7.96
C ILE A 161 12.26 10.50 -8.70
N ASP A 162 12.10 11.60 -7.99
CA ASP A 162 12.09 12.96 -8.56
C ASP A 162 11.11 13.05 -9.76
N ASP A 163 9.90 12.52 -9.57
CA ASP A 163 8.78 12.41 -10.53
C ASP A 163 9.06 11.51 -11.75
N VAL A 164 10.23 10.89 -11.84
CA VAL A 164 10.55 9.92 -12.90
C VAL A 164 10.17 8.52 -12.46
N PHE A 165 9.40 7.81 -13.29
CA PHE A 165 9.01 6.42 -13.05
C PHE A 165 10.24 5.52 -12.98
N CYS A 166 10.38 4.70 -11.94
CA CYS A 166 11.63 4.02 -11.60
C CYS A 166 11.50 2.52 -11.32
N VAL A 167 10.34 1.92 -11.56
CA VAL A 167 10.15 0.47 -11.49
C VAL A 167 10.03 -0.12 -12.89
N ASP A 168 10.40 -1.38 -13.03
CA ASP A 168 10.45 -2.06 -14.33
C ASP A 168 9.11 -2.72 -14.68
N GLU A 169 8.32 -3.11 -13.65
CA GLU A 169 7.04 -3.77 -13.82
C GLU A 169 6.03 -3.32 -12.74
N VAL A 170 4.75 -3.37 -13.08
CA VAL A 170 3.64 -3.03 -12.21
C VAL A 170 2.66 -4.19 -12.17
N ILE A 171 2.43 -4.74 -10.98
CA ILE A 171 1.36 -5.69 -10.71
C ILE A 171 0.06 -4.89 -10.50
N ARG A 172 -0.96 -5.15 -11.29
CA ARG A 172 -2.29 -4.57 -11.08
C ARG A 172 -3.06 -5.40 -10.05
N TYR A 173 -3.58 -4.75 -9.03
CA TYR A 173 -4.42 -5.41 -8.01
C TYR A 173 -5.62 -6.14 -8.65
N GLU A 174 -6.17 -5.56 -9.69
CA GLU A 174 -7.32 -6.08 -10.45
C GLU A 174 -7.00 -7.37 -11.24
N ASN A 175 -5.72 -7.61 -11.55
CA ASN A 175 -5.20 -8.81 -12.20
C ASN A 175 -4.06 -9.45 -11.41
N LEU A 176 -4.19 -9.44 -10.06
CA LEU A 176 -3.10 -9.75 -9.13
C LEU A 176 -2.39 -11.06 -9.46
N GLN A 177 -3.13 -12.15 -9.66
CA GLN A 177 -2.54 -13.47 -9.91
C GLN A 177 -1.79 -13.53 -11.25
N GLY A 178 -2.42 -13.05 -12.33
CA GLY A 178 -1.82 -13.06 -13.66
C GLY A 178 -0.57 -12.18 -13.77
N ASP A 179 -0.56 -11.04 -13.09
CA ASP A 179 0.62 -10.17 -13.11
C ASP A 179 1.72 -10.66 -12.14
N MET A 180 1.36 -11.30 -11.01
CA MET A 180 2.34 -11.99 -10.16
C MET A 180 3.03 -13.15 -10.88
N GLU A 181 2.29 -13.93 -11.67
CA GLU A 181 2.86 -14.99 -12.51
C GLU A 181 3.92 -14.43 -13.46
N LYS A 182 3.64 -13.31 -14.15
CA LYS A 182 4.61 -12.65 -15.04
C LYS A 182 5.86 -12.21 -14.29
N VAL A 183 5.69 -11.62 -13.09
CA VAL A 183 6.83 -11.25 -12.24
C VAL A 183 7.62 -12.47 -11.82
N CYS A 184 6.98 -13.56 -11.42
CA CYS A 184 7.65 -14.82 -11.08
C CYS A 184 8.49 -15.35 -12.25
N GLN A 185 7.92 -15.38 -13.45
CA GLN A 185 8.64 -15.77 -14.68
C GLN A 185 9.86 -14.86 -14.91
N ARG A 186 9.70 -13.56 -14.74
CA ARG A 186 10.78 -12.57 -14.95
C ARG A 186 11.96 -12.75 -14.00
N ILE A 187 11.70 -13.12 -12.74
CA ILE A 187 12.76 -13.34 -11.72
C ILE A 187 13.20 -14.80 -11.60
N GLY A 188 12.73 -15.68 -12.48
CA GLY A 188 13.11 -17.10 -12.52
C GLY A 188 12.67 -17.87 -11.29
N VAL A 189 11.39 -17.69 -10.88
CA VAL A 189 10.75 -18.48 -9.81
C VAL A 189 9.45 -19.08 -10.33
N GLU A 190 9.08 -20.25 -9.79
CA GLU A 190 7.81 -20.88 -10.13
C GLU A 190 6.64 -20.10 -9.51
N TRP A 191 5.56 -19.94 -10.26
CA TRP A 191 4.32 -19.37 -9.76
C TRP A 191 3.49 -20.43 -9.06
N GLU A 192 3.26 -20.25 -7.77
CA GLU A 192 2.49 -21.15 -6.92
C GLU A 192 1.31 -20.39 -6.31
N PRO A 193 0.15 -20.33 -6.98
CA PRO A 193 -1.00 -19.51 -6.52
C PRO A 193 -1.48 -19.90 -5.13
N ALA A 194 -1.36 -21.17 -4.72
CA ALA A 194 -1.73 -21.64 -3.39
C ALA A 194 -0.89 -21.02 -2.26
N ARG A 195 0.30 -20.53 -2.55
CA ARG A 195 1.17 -19.85 -1.59
C ARG A 195 0.80 -18.38 -1.36
N LEU A 196 -0.04 -17.78 -2.22
CA LEU A 196 -0.45 -16.39 -2.03
C LEU A 196 -1.43 -16.28 -0.86
N PRO A 197 -1.04 -15.72 0.28
CA PRO A 197 -1.93 -15.66 1.43
C PRO A 197 -2.99 -14.57 1.24
N GLU A 198 -4.22 -14.89 1.63
CA GLU A 198 -5.33 -13.94 1.58
C GLU A 198 -5.46 -13.17 2.88
N PHE A 199 -4.60 -12.17 3.08
CA PHE A 199 -4.72 -11.29 4.25
C PHE A 199 -5.79 -10.22 4.02
N LYS A 200 -6.60 -9.95 5.06
CA LYS A 200 -7.54 -8.81 5.10
C LYS A 200 -8.73 -8.87 4.13
N LYS A 201 -9.23 -10.06 3.78
CA LYS A 201 -10.56 -10.19 3.18
C LYS A 201 -11.66 -9.72 4.15
N GLY A 202 -12.77 -9.16 3.63
CA GLY A 202 -13.96 -8.83 4.43
C GLY A 202 -13.88 -7.56 5.28
N ILE A 203 -12.98 -6.61 4.95
CA ILE A 203 -12.95 -5.29 5.65
C ILE A 203 -13.97 -4.31 5.05
N ARG A 204 -14.33 -4.51 3.78
CA ARG A 204 -15.33 -3.68 3.10
C ARG A 204 -16.72 -4.16 3.51
N ASP A 205 -17.61 -3.23 3.79
CA ASP A 205 -19.04 -3.52 3.89
C ASP A 205 -19.57 -3.82 2.48
N GLU A 206 -19.85 -5.09 2.21
CA GLU A 206 -20.32 -5.57 0.91
C GLU A 206 -21.74 -5.07 0.57
N SER A 207 -22.49 -4.59 1.57
CA SER A 207 -23.83 -4.01 1.38
C SER A 207 -23.79 -2.64 0.70
N VAL A 208 -22.63 -1.96 0.71
CA VAL A 208 -22.44 -0.66 0.07
C VAL A 208 -21.83 -0.86 -1.31
N GLY A 209 -22.63 -0.64 -2.34
CA GLY A 209 -22.17 -0.66 -3.72
C GLY A 209 -21.06 0.37 -3.95
N PHE A 210 -20.09 0.04 -4.80
CA PHE A 210 -18.96 0.93 -5.10
C PHE A 210 -19.43 2.30 -5.62
N ALA A 211 -20.43 2.30 -6.52
CA ALA A 211 -21.00 3.54 -7.07
C ALA A 211 -21.82 4.34 -6.04
N ASP A 212 -22.33 3.68 -4.99
CA ASP A 212 -23.19 4.33 -4.01
C ASP A 212 -22.41 5.19 -3.01
N ILE A 213 -21.11 4.98 -2.88
CA ILE A 213 -20.27 5.76 -1.96
C ILE A 213 -19.76 7.06 -2.58
N TYR A 214 -19.74 7.17 -3.91
CA TYR A 214 -19.20 8.32 -4.62
C TYR A 214 -20.24 9.42 -4.88
N THR A 215 -19.76 10.67 -4.79
CA THR A 215 -20.43 11.89 -5.26
C THR A 215 -19.56 12.54 -6.36
N PRO A 216 -20.09 13.47 -7.17
CA PRO A 216 -19.27 14.24 -8.10
C PRO A 216 -18.09 14.94 -7.41
N LYS A 217 -18.27 15.40 -6.15
CA LYS A 217 -17.20 16.02 -5.36
C LYS A 217 -16.13 15.03 -4.95
N SER A 218 -16.51 13.87 -4.42
CA SER A 218 -15.55 12.86 -4.00
C SER A 218 -14.78 12.28 -5.19
N ILE A 219 -15.44 12.10 -6.36
CA ILE A 219 -14.76 11.74 -7.60
C ILE A 219 -13.72 12.79 -7.95
N LYS A 220 -14.08 14.08 -7.93
CA LYS A 220 -13.13 15.15 -8.23
C LYS A 220 -11.94 15.14 -7.30
N ILE A 221 -12.15 14.97 -5.99
CA ILE A 221 -11.05 14.92 -5.01
C ILE A 221 -10.07 13.78 -5.33
N VAL A 222 -10.59 12.57 -5.59
CA VAL A 222 -9.76 11.40 -5.91
C VAL A 222 -9.06 11.60 -7.26
N SER A 223 -9.76 12.13 -8.27
CA SER A 223 -9.18 12.41 -9.59
C SER A 223 -8.05 13.42 -9.52
N ASP A 224 -8.22 14.52 -8.79
CA ASP A 224 -7.19 15.54 -8.64
C ASP A 224 -5.96 14.99 -7.89
N LEU A 225 -6.19 14.20 -6.84
CA LEU A 225 -5.12 13.64 -6.00
C LEU A 225 -4.29 12.58 -6.75
N TYR A 226 -4.95 11.77 -7.58
CA TYR A 226 -4.36 10.65 -8.30
C TYR A 226 -4.27 10.89 -9.81
N ALA A 227 -4.22 12.14 -10.25
CA ALA A 227 -4.16 12.48 -11.68
C ALA A 227 -3.03 11.75 -12.43
N TYR A 228 -1.85 11.65 -11.80
CA TYR A 228 -0.72 10.91 -12.34
C TYR A 228 -1.03 9.42 -12.54
N GLU A 229 -1.64 8.78 -11.55
CA GLU A 229 -1.96 7.35 -11.57
C GLU A 229 -3.07 7.04 -12.58
N LEU A 230 -4.07 7.92 -12.70
CA LEU A 230 -5.13 7.81 -13.70
C LEU A 230 -4.55 7.87 -15.11
N GLU A 231 -3.69 8.84 -15.38
CA GLU A 231 -3.05 9.00 -16.68
C GLU A 231 -2.06 7.85 -16.96
N ARG A 232 -1.13 7.60 -16.02
CA ARG A 232 -0.04 6.64 -16.20
C ARG A 232 -0.52 5.20 -16.37
N PHE A 233 -1.55 4.80 -15.60
CA PHE A 233 -2.04 3.43 -15.57
C PHE A 233 -3.37 3.24 -16.30
N GLY A 234 -3.93 4.30 -16.87
CA GLY A 234 -5.15 4.24 -17.68
C GLY A 234 -6.43 3.95 -16.86
N TYR A 235 -6.43 4.28 -15.57
CA TYR A 235 -7.65 4.16 -14.75
C TYR A 235 -8.64 5.27 -15.08
N LYS A 236 -9.94 4.97 -14.93
CA LYS A 236 -11.03 5.91 -15.24
C LYS A 236 -11.90 6.17 -14.02
N ALA A 237 -12.43 7.38 -13.94
CA ALA A 237 -13.42 7.70 -12.93
C ALA A 237 -14.67 6.83 -13.09
N PRO A 238 -15.30 6.40 -11.98
CA PRO A 238 -16.55 5.65 -12.04
C PRO A 238 -17.68 6.52 -12.58
N GLU A 239 -18.56 5.91 -13.38
CA GLU A 239 -19.81 6.54 -13.80
C GLU A 239 -20.79 6.51 -12.62
N LEU A 240 -21.36 7.66 -12.31
CA LEU A 240 -22.46 7.78 -11.34
C LEU A 240 -23.77 7.41 -12.04
N LYS A 241 -24.54 6.54 -11.41
CA LYS A 241 -25.89 6.20 -11.85
C LYS A 241 -26.89 7.27 -11.41
#